data_f26a4865f9d3a8bb17c8f4e4a49670a6
#
_entry.id   f26a4865f9d3a8bb17c8f4e4a49670a6
#
_cell.length_a   1.000
_cell.length_b   1.000
_cell.length_c   1.000
_cell.angle_alpha   90.00
_cell.angle_beta   90.00
_cell.angle_gamma   90.00
#
_symmetry.space_group_name_H-M   'P 1'
#
loop_
_entity.id
_entity.type
_entity.pdbx_description
1 polymer ?
#
loop_
_entity_poly.entity_id
_entity_poly.type
_entity_poly.pdbx_seq_one_letter_code
_entity_poly.pdbx_strand_id
1 'polypeptide(L)'
;MAEKSSDADFHMDCVKCNGAMELSDDGLALECPYCGNREPLDAATLERLRAIDEKELAAEKERTRAELKKQQAEWERKDEAKRKRRRVLRILACIFSLLILLSAACSAIEDALYEREQVQKLNSSYDWPTSGLAQKIPQPKSTTGYISLNYGDSFDIEVPADEGDYDEYLEECRKWGFTVDPVSGRTSYKAYNSEGYRLSVYNWSASGTLDISIDAPLEMNDIVWPSNGMGALLPAPPSLKGMIESEYASGFQAYVGGISPEAFSVYADACIAAGFNVDYRKRNDYFYGENADGAHLNLEYEGFNTMSIHLYTPEK
;
A
#
# COMPACT_ATOMS: atom_id res chain seq x y z
N MET A 1 56.15 20.84 4.20
CA MET A 1 57.62 20.84 4.29
C MET A 1 58.11 21.57 3.04
N ALA A 2 58.52 22.82 3.19
CA ALA A 2 59.06 23.58 2.09
C ALA A 2 60.55 23.25 1.98
N GLU A 3 60.93 22.66 0.85
CA GLU A 3 62.32 22.51 0.49
C GLU A 3 62.89 23.88 0.22
N LYS A 4 63.87 24.26 1.04
CA LYS A 4 64.73 25.40 0.76
C LYS A 4 65.45 25.19 -0.56
N SER A 5 65.15 26.06 -1.52
CA SER A 5 65.96 26.18 -2.74
C SER A 5 67.38 26.54 -2.35
N SER A 6 68.29 25.87 -3.00
CA SER A 6 69.73 26.03 -2.86
C SER A 6 70.11 27.48 -3.11
N ASP A 7 70.47 28.20 -2.03
CA ASP A 7 71.27 29.40 -2.14
C ASP A 7 72.52 29.09 -2.95
N ALA A 8 72.71 29.79 -4.03
CA ALA A 8 74.00 29.83 -4.69
C ALA A 8 74.97 30.45 -3.71
N ASP A 9 75.70 29.61 -2.96
CA ASP A 9 76.68 30.00 -2.00
C ASP A 9 77.81 30.88 -2.74
N PHE A 10 77.58 32.19 -2.71
CA PHE A 10 78.60 33.14 -3.00
C PHE A 10 79.55 33.25 -1.81
N HIS A 11 80.45 32.27 -1.64
CA HIS A 11 81.52 32.35 -0.63
C HIS A 11 82.60 33.30 -1.07
N MET A 12 82.54 34.53 -0.64
CA MET A 12 83.71 35.45 -0.71
C MET A 12 84.07 35.71 0.77
N ASP A 13 85.38 35.52 1.03
CA ASP A 13 85.98 35.82 2.30
C ASP A 13 86.29 37.28 2.41
N CYS A 14 86.03 37.94 3.56
CA CYS A 14 86.29 39.32 3.80
C CYS A 14 87.83 39.61 3.84
N VAL A 15 88.29 40.53 3.00
CA VAL A 15 89.68 40.89 2.93
C VAL A 15 90.26 41.48 4.24
N LYS A 16 89.39 41.89 5.20
CA LYS A 16 89.83 42.42 6.47
C LYS A 16 89.92 41.40 7.59
N CYS A 17 89.05 40.44 7.65
CA CYS A 17 88.92 39.51 8.80
C CYS A 17 88.81 38.03 8.41
N ASN A 18 88.79 37.74 7.13
CA ASN A 18 88.62 36.39 6.57
C ASN A 18 87.33 35.68 6.95
N GLY A 19 86.33 36.43 7.41
CA GLY A 19 85.00 35.90 7.65
C GLY A 19 84.15 35.89 6.40
N ALA A 20 83.17 34.96 6.29
CA ALA A 20 82.24 34.87 5.14
C ALA A 20 81.44 36.16 4.96
N MET A 21 81.35 36.68 3.74
CA MET A 21 80.54 37.86 3.42
C MET A 21 79.13 37.46 2.98
N GLU A 22 78.16 38.22 3.35
CA GLU A 22 76.71 38.02 3.02
C GLU A 22 76.28 39.15 2.08
N LEU A 23 75.23 38.92 1.29
CA LEU A 23 74.64 39.95 0.45
C LEU A 23 73.88 40.94 1.35
N SER A 24 74.17 42.22 1.15
CA SER A 24 73.51 43.31 1.89
C SER A 24 72.04 43.39 1.55
N ASP A 25 71.22 43.93 2.48
CA ASP A 25 69.74 44.04 2.35
C ASP A 25 69.31 44.80 1.09
N ASP A 26 70.15 45.71 0.58
CA ASP A 26 69.88 46.45 -0.66
C ASP A 26 70.30 45.65 -1.95
N GLY A 27 70.92 44.49 -1.80
CA GLY A 27 71.33 43.64 -2.87
C GLY A 27 72.46 44.23 -3.78
N LEU A 28 73.12 45.29 -3.33
CA LEU A 28 74.08 46.03 -4.11
C LEU A 28 75.57 45.84 -3.68
N ALA A 29 75.77 45.22 -2.53
CA ALA A 29 77.06 45.00 -1.93
C ALA A 29 77.13 43.70 -1.14
N LEU A 30 78.32 43.20 -0.88
CA LEU A 30 78.58 42.19 0.12
C LEU A 30 78.99 42.84 1.41
N GLU A 31 78.41 42.41 2.54
CA GLU A 31 78.72 42.92 3.84
C GLU A 31 79.16 41.79 4.78
N CYS A 32 80.24 42.08 5.52
CA CYS A 32 80.74 41.12 6.47
C CYS A 32 80.06 41.25 7.80
N PRO A 33 79.25 40.25 8.30
CA PRO A 33 78.53 40.32 9.53
C PRO A 33 79.43 40.38 10.77
N TYR A 34 80.78 40.08 10.60
CA TYR A 34 81.71 40.04 11.73
C TYR A 34 82.47 41.38 11.92
N CYS A 35 82.80 42.09 10.83
CA CYS A 35 83.59 43.30 10.93
C CYS A 35 83.00 44.54 10.24
N GLY A 36 81.75 44.39 9.66
CA GLY A 36 81.05 45.46 8.98
C GLY A 36 81.78 45.98 7.65
N ASN A 37 82.74 45.22 7.11
CA ASN A 37 83.35 45.60 5.83
C ASN A 37 82.34 45.41 4.74
N ARG A 38 82.12 46.41 3.89
CA ARG A 38 81.20 46.41 2.77
C ARG A 38 81.98 46.58 1.43
N GLU A 39 81.76 45.63 0.52
CA GLU A 39 82.34 45.65 -0.81
C GLU A 39 81.23 45.74 -1.86
N PRO A 40 81.22 46.77 -2.72
CA PRO A 40 80.19 46.88 -3.75
C PRO A 40 80.38 45.74 -4.79
N LEU A 41 79.25 45.17 -5.19
CA LEU A 41 79.21 44.17 -6.27
C LEU A 41 79.56 44.85 -7.62
N ASP A 42 80.33 44.17 -8.42
CA ASP A 42 80.61 44.64 -9.79
C ASP A 42 79.33 44.54 -10.66
N ALA A 43 79.31 45.40 -11.71
CA ALA A 43 78.09 45.45 -12.56
C ALA A 43 77.78 44.11 -13.25
N ALA A 44 78.75 43.28 -13.52
CA ALA A 44 78.53 41.96 -14.16
C ALA A 44 77.93 40.97 -13.21
N THR A 45 78.27 41.02 -11.93
CA THR A 45 77.65 40.15 -10.87
C THR A 45 76.21 40.58 -10.57
N LEU A 46 75.94 41.88 -10.50
CA LEU A 46 74.55 42.38 -10.35
C LEU A 46 73.66 42.02 -11.51
N GLU A 47 74.16 42.03 -12.73
CA GLU A 47 73.40 41.63 -13.91
C GLU A 47 73.14 40.13 -13.96
N ARG A 48 74.07 39.28 -13.48
CA ARG A 48 73.86 37.84 -13.30
C ARG A 48 72.77 37.52 -12.25
N LEU A 49 72.80 38.18 -11.11
CA LEU A 49 71.78 38.02 -10.04
C LEU A 49 70.38 38.39 -10.55
N ARG A 50 70.23 39.52 -11.25
CA ARG A 50 68.97 39.93 -11.87
C ARG A 50 68.46 38.92 -12.92
N ALA A 51 69.38 38.35 -13.72
CA ALA A 51 69.04 37.38 -14.72
C ALA A 51 68.57 36.01 -14.10
N ILE A 52 69.07 35.66 -12.90
CA ILE A 52 68.65 34.49 -12.16
C ILE A 52 67.25 34.74 -11.62
N ASP A 53 66.94 35.87 -10.93
CA ASP A 53 65.63 36.24 -10.43
C ASP A 53 64.52 36.29 -11.49
N GLU A 54 64.89 36.87 -12.68
CA GLU A 54 63.95 36.89 -13.83
C GLU A 54 63.61 35.51 -14.34
N LYS A 55 64.59 34.57 -14.38
CA LYS A 55 64.37 33.19 -14.80
C LYS A 55 63.55 32.40 -13.80
N GLU A 56 63.75 32.58 -12.48
CA GLU A 56 63.01 31.95 -11.43
C GLU A 56 61.56 32.46 -11.43
N LEU A 57 61.35 33.75 -11.55
CA LEU A 57 60.02 34.36 -11.65
C LEU A 57 59.26 33.89 -12.92
N ALA A 58 59.98 33.74 -14.05
CA ALA A 58 59.40 33.21 -15.28
C ALA A 58 58.97 31.74 -15.11
N ALA A 59 59.81 30.92 -14.47
CA ALA A 59 59.53 29.51 -14.21
C ALA A 59 58.34 29.34 -13.25
N GLU A 60 58.24 30.18 -12.21
CA GLU A 60 57.11 30.16 -11.29
C GLU A 60 55.79 30.56 -11.96
N LYS A 61 55.82 31.59 -12.82
CA LYS A 61 54.66 31.99 -13.64
C LYS A 61 54.19 30.88 -14.58
N GLU A 62 55.13 30.14 -15.19
CA GLU A 62 54.79 29.00 -16.05
C GLU A 62 54.18 27.83 -15.26
N ARG A 63 54.71 27.51 -14.06
CA ARG A 63 54.15 26.49 -13.16
C ARG A 63 52.72 26.85 -12.77
N THR A 64 52.50 28.08 -12.30
CA THR A 64 51.19 28.59 -11.91
C THR A 64 50.18 28.53 -13.07
N ARG A 65 50.59 28.93 -14.29
CA ARG A 65 49.75 28.80 -15.49
C ARG A 65 49.43 27.36 -15.85
N ALA A 66 50.37 26.44 -15.69
CA ALA A 66 50.16 25.02 -15.96
C ALA A 66 49.17 24.39 -14.95
N GLU A 67 49.26 24.78 -13.66
CA GLU A 67 48.33 24.34 -12.62
C GLU A 67 46.90 24.87 -12.83
N LEU A 68 46.78 26.15 -13.17
CA LEU A 68 45.48 26.77 -13.52
C LEU A 68 44.83 26.05 -14.72
N LYS A 69 45.57 25.74 -15.74
CA LYS A 69 45.06 25.00 -16.91
C LYS A 69 44.63 23.58 -16.54
N LYS A 70 45.32 22.89 -15.63
CA LYS A 70 44.92 21.57 -15.13
C LYS A 70 43.60 21.65 -14.33
N GLN A 71 43.49 22.64 -13.44
CA GLN A 71 42.28 22.86 -12.66
C GLN A 71 41.09 23.20 -13.55
N GLN A 72 41.27 24.05 -14.56
CA GLN A 72 40.21 24.35 -15.55
C GLN A 72 39.77 23.12 -16.30
N ALA A 73 40.67 22.31 -16.79
CA ALA A 73 40.33 21.09 -17.50
C ALA A 73 39.63 20.04 -16.64
N GLU A 74 40.01 19.94 -15.35
CA GLU A 74 39.28 19.08 -14.39
C GLU A 74 37.87 19.60 -14.10
N TRP A 75 37.72 20.92 -13.93
CA TRP A 75 36.40 21.53 -13.72
C TRP A 75 35.49 21.31 -14.92
N GLU A 76 36.00 21.52 -16.15
CA GLU A 76 35.23 21.28 -17.39
C GLU A 76 34.77 19.81 -17.50
N ARG A 77 35.66 18.85 -17.23
CA ARG A 77 35.30 17.42 -17.22
C ARG A 77 34.20 17.10 -16.20
N LYS A 78 34.29 17.65 -14.98
CA LYS A 78 33.30 17.47 -13.92
C LYS A 78 31.95 18.11 -14.30
N ASP A 79 31.99 19.27 -14.94
CA ASP A 79 30.74 19.96 -15.36
C ASP A 79 30.07 19.23 -16.54
N GLU A 80 30.85 18.76 -17.53
CA GLU A 80 30.30 17.92 -18.60
C GLU A 80 29.66 16.63 -18.07
N ALA A 81 30.30 15.95 -17.13
CA ALA A 81 29.77 14.74 -16.51
C ALA A 81 28.44 15.04 -15.77
N LYS A 82 28.38 16.17 -15.04
CA LYS A 82 27.14 16.63 -14.37
C LYS A 82 26.02 16.95 -15.38
N ARG A 83 26.35 17.60 -16.50
CA ARG A 83 25.38 17.91 -17.57
C ARG A 83 24.85 16.64 -18.23
N LYS A 84 25.71 15.66 -18.53
CA LYS A 84 25.34 14.36 -19.08
C LYS A 84 24.40 13.61 -18.11
N ARG A 85 24.76 13.54 -16.81
CA ARG A 85 23.93 12.91 -15.78
C ARG A 85 22.54 13.57 -15.67
N ARG A 86 22.47 14.92 -15.67
CA ARG A 86 21.21 15.66 -15.64
C ARG A 86 20.33 15.39 -16.87
N ARG A 87 20.92 15.25 -18.06
CA ARG A 87 20.19 14.89 -19.28
C ARG A 87 19.59 13.48 -19.16
N VAL A 88 20.36 12.50 -18.72
CA VAL A 88 19.89 11.13 -18.53
C VAL A 88 18.77 11.07 -17.51
N LEU A 89 18.91 11.75 -16.37
CA LEU A 89 17.84 11.81 -15.35
C LEU A 89 16.55 12.44 -15.87
N ARG A 90 16.63 13.48 -16.71
CA ARG A 90 15.44 14.08 -17.33
C ARG A 90 14.77 13.11 -18.30
N ILE A 91 15.52 12.41 -19.12
CA ILE A 91 14.98 11.40 -20.05
C ILE A 91 14.30 10.27 -19.26
N LEU A 92 14.94 9.76 -18.21
CA LEU A 92 14.35 8.73 -17.36
C LEU A 92 13.07 9.21 -16.66
N ALA A 93 13.04 10.45 -16.18
CA ALA A 93 11.84 11.05 -15.59
C ALA A 93 10.69 11.17 -16.61
N CYS A 94 10.99 11.59 -17.85
CA CYS A 94 9.99 11.65 -18.91
C CYS A 94 9.45 10.25 -19.29
N ILE A 95 10.32 9.25 -19.38
CA ILE A 95 9.90 7.86 -19.66
C ILE A 95 9.02 7.34 -18.53
N PHE A 96 9.41 7.57 -17.27
CA PHE A 96 8.63 7.16 -16.12
C PHE A 96 7.24 7.82 -16.08
N SER A 97 7.18 9.14 -16.35
CA SER A 97 5.91 9.86 -16.45
C SER A 97 5.02 9.31 -17.57
N LEU A 98 5.62 8.97 -18.73
CA LEU A 98 4.89 8.37 -19.84
C LEU A 98 4.32 6.99 -19.48
N LEU A 99 5.09 6.17 -18.78
CA LEU A 99 4.62 4.84 -18.33
C LEU A 99 3.45 4.96 -17.35
N ILE A 100 3.48 5.93 -16.43
CA ILE A 100 2.35 6.19 -15.51
C ILE A 100 1.11 6.61 -16.30
N LEU A 101 1.25 7.50 -17.27
CA LEU A 101 0.11 7.93 -18.11
C LEU A 101 -0.46 6.78 -18.94
N LEU A 102 0.39 5.91 -19.47
CA LEU A 102 -0.05 4.73 -20.21
C LEU A 102 -0.78 3.73 -19.31
N SER A 103 -0.28 3.48 -18.09
CA SER A 103 -0.96 2.58 -17.15
C SER A 103 -2.34 3.12 -16.74
N ALA A 104 -2.44 4.44 -16.47
CA ALA A 104 -3.72 5.08 -16.16
C ALA A 104 -4.70 5.05 -17.34
N ALA A 105 -4.21 5.18 -18.56
CA ALA A 105 -5.04 5.05 -19.76
C ALA A 105 -5.52 3.60 -19.97
N CYS A 106 -4.69 2.62 -19.72
CA CYS A 106 -5.08 1.20 -19.80
C CYS A 106 -6.17 0.87 -18.78
N SER A 107 -6.00 1.27 -17.50
CA SER A 107 -7.04 1.02 -16.49
C SER A 107 -8.37 1.71 -16.84
N ALA A 108 -8.34 2.94 -17.33
CA ALA A 108 -9.56 3.63 -17.75
C ALA A 108 -10.27 2.93 -18.93
N ILE A 109 -9.52 2.32 -19.84
CA ILE A 109 -10.08 1.52 -20.93
C ILE A 109 -10.70 0.23 -20.40
N GLU A 110 -10.01 -0.46 -19.49
CA GLU A 110 -10.53 -1.67 -18.85
C GLU A 110 -11.84 -1.39 -18.10
N ASP A 111 -11.88 -0.32 -17.31
CA ASP A 111 -13.09 0.11 -16.60
C ASP A 111 -14.24 0.41 -17.57
N ALA A 112 -13.97 1.14 -18.65
CA ALA A 112 -14.98 1.47 -19.66
C ALA A 112 -15.48 0.21 -20.42
N LEU A 113 -14.62 -0.76 -20.67
CA LEU A 113 -15.01 -2.03 -21.28
C LEU A 113 -15.85 -2.87 -20.31
N TYR A 114 -15.48 -2.91 -19.04
CA TYR A 114 -16.23 -3.59 -18.00
C TYR A 114 -17.63 -2.98 -17.84
N GLU A 115 -17.73 -1.65 -17.72
CA GLU A 115 -19.04 -0.97 -17.68
C GLU A 115 -19.91 -1.28 -18.90
N ARG A 116 -19.33 -1.27 -20.09
CA ARG A 116 -20.06 -1.62 -21.32
C ARG A 116 -20.57 -3.04 -21.30
N GLU A 117 -19.76 -3.99 -20.82
CA GLU A 117 -20.16 -5.39 -20.70
C GLU A 117 -21.32 -5.54 -19.69
N GLN A 118 -21.27 -4.88 -18.53
CA GLN A 118 -22.37 -4.89 -17.56
C GLN A 118 -23.65 -4.32 -18.13
N VAL A 119 -23.58 -3.14 -18.76
CA VAL A 119 -24.73 -2.55 -19.43
C VAL A 119 -25.31 -3.46 -20.53
N GLN A 120 -24.46 -4.14 -21.27
CA GLN A 120 -24.91 -5.09 -22.30
C GLN A 120 -25.61 -6.32 -21.69
N LYS A 121 -25.08 -6.88 -20.58
CA LYS A 121 -25.71 -7.97 -19.82
C LYS A 121 -27.09 -7.57 -19.33
N LEU A 122 -27.20 -6.41 -18.67
CA LEU A 122 -28.47 -5.90 -18.14
C LEU A 122 -29.52 -5.63 -19.22
N ASN A 123 -29.10 -5.24 -20.42
CA ASN A 123 -30.00 -4.99 -21.55
C ASN A 123 -30.30 -6.24 -22.38
N SER A 124 -29.74 -7.39 -22.02
CA SER A 124 -30.01 -8.66 -22.71
C SER A 124 -31.30 -9.29 -22.18
N SER A 125 -32.11 -9.86 -23.07
CA SER A 125 -33.25 -10.67 -22.63
C SER A 125 -32.78 -11.94 -21.94
N TYR A 126 -33.49 -12.36 -20.93
CA TYR A 126 -33.26 -13.64 -20.23
C TYR A 126 -34.52 -14.49 -20.24
N ASP A 127 -34.31 -15.81 -20.20
CA ASP A 127 -35.41 -16.76 -20.00
C ASP A 127 -35.55 -17.06 -18.50
N TRP A 128 -36.75 -16.83 -17.94
CA TRP A 128 -37.02 -17.15 -16.54
C TRP A 128 -36.94 -18.66 -16.35
N PRO A 129 -36.13 -19.17 -15.40
CA PRO A 129 -36.00 -20.60 -15.18
C PRO A 129 -37.34 -21.26 -14.85
N THR A 130 -37.68 -22.36 -15.49
CA THR A 130 -38.93 -23.11 -15.28
C THR A 130 -38.83 -24.13 -14.14
N SER A 131 -37.68 -24.23 -13.48
CA SER A 131 -37.41 -25.12 -12.35
C SER A 131 -36.39 -24.53 -11.41
N GLY A 132 -36.20 -25.13 -10.23
CA GLY A 132 -35.24 -24.67 -9.24
C GLY A 132 -35.73 -23.51 -8.38
N LEU A 133 -34.80 -22.79 -7.78
CA LEU A 133 -35.08 -21.74 -6.79
C LEU A 133 -35.80 -20.53 -7.38
N ALA A 134 -35.59 -20.22 -8.65
CA ALA A 134 -36.32 -19.15 -9.34
C ALA A 134 -37.85 -19.30 -9.22
N GLN A 135 -38.36 -20.55 -9.12
CA GLN A 135 -39.78 -20.81 -8.96
C GLN A 135 -40.31 -20.58 -7.54
N LYS A 136 -39.44 -20.25 -6.60
CA LYS A 136 -39.80 -19.96 -5.21
C LYS A 136 -39.99 -18.45 -4.96
N ILE A 137 -39.70 -17.60 -5.95
CA ILE A 137 -39.88 -16.15 -5.88
C ILE A 137 -40.72 -15.63 -7.06
N PRO A 138 -41.39 -14.49 -6.94
CA PRO A 138 -42.08 -13.86 -8.07
C PRO A 138 -41.06 -13.47 -9.15
N GLN A 139 -41.46 -13.64 -10.42
CA GLN A 139 -40.64 -13.15 -11.54
C GLN A 139 -40.65 -11.62 -11.54
N PRO A 140 -39.48 -10.96 -11.67
CA PRO A 140 -39.41 -9.51 -11.83
C PRO A 140 -40.18 -9.04 -13.08
N LYS A 141 -40.66 -7.79 -13.10
CA LYS A 141 -41.36 -7.21 -14.25
C LYS A 141 -40.46 -7.04 -15.48
N SER A 142 -39.19 -6.75 -15.27
CA SER A 142 -38.23 -6.57 -16.35
C SER A 142 -38.07 -7.84 -17.16
N THR A 143 -38.07 -7.70 -18.49
CA THR A 143 -37.78 -8.79 -19.45
C THR A 143 -36.32 -8.85 -19.85
N THR A 144 -35.52 -7.89 -19.37
CA THR A 144 -34.07 -7.86 -19.56
C THR A 144 -33.37 -7.94 -18.21
N GLY A 145 -32.15 -8.45 -18.21
CA GLY A 145 -31.37 -8.66 -17.00
C GLY A 145 -30.32 -9.73 -17.19
N TYR A 146 -29.69 -10.07 -16.08
CA TYR A 146 -28.59 -11.02 -16.03
C TYR A 146 -28.73 -11.99 -14.85
N ILE A 147 -28.87 -13.28 -15.13
CA ILE A 147 -28.82 -14.34 -14.11
C ILE A 147 -27.34 -14.62 -13.83
N SER A 148 -26.87 -14.21 -12.67
CA SER A 148 -25.47 -14.36 -12.23
C SER A 148 -25.21 -15.75 -11.62
N LEU A 149 -26.22 -16.32 -10.96
CA LEU A 149 -26.12 -17.61 -10.30
C LEU A 149 -27.43 -18.40 -10.48
N ASN A 150 -27.33 -19.68 -10.78
CA ASN A 150 -28.46 -20.61 -10.82
C ASN A 150 -27.95 -22.01 -10.47
N TYR A 151 -27.69 -22.20 -9.19
CA TYR A 151 -27.29 -23.49 -8.62
C TYR A 151 -28.37 -24.04 -7.69
N GLY A 152 -28.27 -25.32 -7.31
CA GLY A 152 -29.28 -26.00 -6.53
C GLY A 152 -29.65 -25.35 -5.19
N ASP A 153 -28.73 -24.62 -4.56
CA ASP A 153 -28.86 -23.97 -3.25
C ASP A 153 -28.90 -22.43 -3.30
N SER A 154 -28.66 -21.82 -4.47
CA SER A 154 -28.72 -20.36 -4.64
C SER A 154 -29.11 -19.95 -6.07
N PHE A 155 -29.89 -18.86 -6.18
CA PHE A 155 -30.24 -18.23 -7.45
C PHE A 155 -30.17 -16.70 -7.29
N ASP A 156 -29.44 -16.05 -8.23
CA ASP A 156 -29.27 -14.60 -8.25
C ASP A 156 -29.56 -14.03 -9.63
N ILE A 157 -30.29 -12.92 -9.67
CA ILE A 157 -30.58 -12.18 -10.88
C ILE A 157 -30.48 -10.68 -10.63
N GLU A 158 -29.86 -9.96 -11.52
CA GLU A 158 -29.86 -8.52 -11.60
C GLU A 158 -30.71 -8.04 -12.78
N VAL A 159 -31.63 -7.11 -12.52
CA VAL A 159 -32.55 -6.57 -13.54
C VAL A 159 -32.56 -5.04 -13.49
N PRO A 160 -32.73 -4.35 -14.63
CA PRO A 160 -33.05 -2.91 -14.64
C PRO A 160 -34.34 -2.64 -13.88
N ALA A 161 -34.38 -1.52 -13.17
CA ALA A 161 -35.52 -1.12 -12.37
C ALA A 161 -35.74 0.40 -12.40
N ASP A 162 -36.98 0.79 -12.53
CA ASP A 162 -37.43 2.18 -12.44
C ASP A 162 -37.83 2.56 -11.00
N GLU A 163 -38.14 3.83 -10.80
CA GLU A 163 -38.64 4.32 -9.52
C GLU A 163 -39.98 3.62 -9.17
N GLY A 164 -40.02 2.99 -8.01
CA GLY A 164 -41.18 2.23 -7.52
C GLY A 164 -41.14 0.72 -7.77
N ASP A 165 -40.35 0.22 -8.72
CA ASP A 165 -40.26 -1.22 -9.01
C ASP A 165 -39.78 -2.04 -7.79
N TYR A 166 -38.90 -1.47 -6.98
CA TYR A 166 -38.44 -2.09 -5.74
C TYR A 166 -39.59 -2.34 -4.78
N ASP A 167 -40.39 -1.31 -4.50
CA ASP A 167 -41.50 -1.44 -3.55
C ASP A 167 -42.59 -2.39 -4.06
N GLU A 168 -42.91 -2.33 -5.35
CA GLU A 168 -43.87 -3.25 -5.97
C GLU A 168 -43.38 -4.69 -5.91
N TYR A 169 -42.10 -4.93 -6.21
CA TYR A 169 -41.54 -6.26 -6.14
C TYR A 169 -41.57 -6.82 -4.70
N LEU A 170 -41.22 -5.99 -3.71
CA LEU A 170 -41.32 -6.39 -2.31
C LEU A 170 -42.74 -6.74 -1.87
N GLU A 171 -43.75 -6.04 -2.38
CA GLU A 171 -45.14 -6.39 -2.08
C GLU A 171 -45.49 -7.77 -2.64
N GLU A 172 -45.04 -8.09 -3.84
CA GLU A 172 -45.25 -9.43 -4.41
C GLU A 172 -44.49 -10.50 -3.59
N CYS A 173 -43.24 -10.24 -3.20
CA CYS A 173 -42.47 -11.15 -2.34
C CYS A 173 -43.19 -11.43 -1.00
N ARG A 174 -43.80 -10.41 -0.38
CA ARG A 174 -44.60 -10.59 0.85
C ARG A 174 -45.82 -11.45 0.62
N LYS A 175 -46.50 -11.30 -0.52
CA LYS A 175 -47.63 -12.17 -0.91
C LYS A 175 -47.21 -13.62 -1.13
N TRP A 176 -45.96 -13.83 -1.55
CA TRP A 176 -45.35 -15.16 -1.70
C TRP A 176 -44.82 -15.74 -0.38
N GLY A 177 -45.03 -15.02 0.75
CA GLY A 177 -44.75 -15.51 2.10
C GLY A 177 -43.37 -15.14 2.66
N PHE A 178 -42.60 -14.30 2.00
CA PHE A 178 -41.34 -13.79 2.55
C PHE A 178 -41.60 -12.70 3.61
N THR A 179 -41.99 -13.15 4.78
CA THR A 179 -42.42 -12.29 5.91
C THR A 179 -41.86 -12.73 7.25
N VAL A 180 -41.08 -13.80 7.30
CA VAL A 180 -40.47 -14.29 8.53
C VAL A 180 -39.11 -13.57 8.73
N ASP A 181 -38.93 -13.04 9.92
CA ASP A 181 -37.76 -12.26 10.35
C ASP A 181 -37.32 -11.19 9.33
N PRO A 182 -38.23 -10.29 8.90
CA PRO A 182 -37.93 -9.32 7.87
C PRO A 182 -36.98 -8.26 8.39
N VAL A 183 -35.90 -8.03 7.65
CA VAL A 183 -34.97 -6.90 7.85
C VAL A 183 -35.13 -5.96 6.68
N SER A 184 -35.58 -4.74 6.93
CA SER A 184 -35.83 -3.73 5.90
C SER A 184 -34.92 -2.53 6.09
N GLY A 185 -34.10 -2.22 5.08
CA GLY A 185 -33.37 -0.97 4.93
C GLY A 185 -34.07 -0.05 3.92
N ARG A 186 -33.46 1.09 3.61
CA ARG A 186 -33.96 2.01 2.57
C ARG A 186 -33.89 1.37 1.17
N THR A 187 -32.85 0.59 0.92
CA THR A 187 -32.53 0.01 -0.38
C THR A 187 -32.27 -1.50 -0.30
N SER A 188 -32.67 -2.13 0.79
CA SER A 188 -32.46 -3.56 1.00
C SER A 188 -33.60 -4.18 1.76
N TYR A 189 -33.92 -5.40 1.40
CA TYR A 189 -34.89 -6.24 2.09
C TYR A 189 -34.37 -7.66 2.17
N LYS A 190 -34.41 -8.26 3.36
CA LYS A 190 -34.08 -9.67 3.60
C LYS A 190 -35.25 -10.28 4.40
N ALA A 191 -35.75 -11.42 4.02
CA ALA A 191 -36.74 -12.15 4.76
C ALA A 191 -36.72 -13.64 4.40
N TYR A 192 -37.33 -14.45 5.27
CA TYR A 192 -37.53 -15.85 5.01
C TYR A 192 -39.01 -16.12 4.71
N ASN A 193 -39.30 -17.21 3.99
CA ASN A 193 -40.62 -17.78 3.96
C ASN A 193 -40.77 -18.88 5.03
N SER A 194 -41.98 -19.46 5.16
CA SER A 194 -42.25 -20.50 6.16
C SER A 194 -41.48 -21.81 5.93
N GLU A 195 -40.94 -22.03 4.73
CA GLU A 195 -40.11 -23.19 4.37
C GLU A 195 -38.63 -22.97 4.66
N GLY A 196 -38.22 -21.73 5.06
CA GLY A 196 -36.83 -21.36 5.35
C GLY A 196 -36.02 -20.89 4.17
N TYR A 197 -36.64 -20.69 3.00
CA TYR A 197 -35.94 -20.02 1.89
C TYR A 197 -35.68 -18.56 2.26
N ARG A 198 -34.46 -18.08 2.01
CA ARG A 198 -34.02 -16.72 2.29
C ARG A 198 -34.05 -15.87 1.03
N LEU A 199 -34.89 -14.87 0.99
CA LEU A 199 -34.91 -13.83 -0.04
C LEU A 199 -34.07 -12.64 0.40
N SER A 200 -33.23 -12.12 -0.50
CA SER A 200 -32.59 -10.80 -0.36
C SER A 200 -32.83 -9.99 -1.62
N VAL A 201 -33.20 -8.72 -1.45
CA VAL A 201 -33.43 -7.77 -2.57
C VAL A 201 -32.70 -6.49 -2.24
N TYR A 202 -31.85 -6.07 -3.17
CA TYR A 202 -31.11 -4.81 -3.08
C TYR A 202 -31.49 -3.88 -4.23
N ASN A 203 -31.79 -2.63 -3.89
CA ASN A 203 -32.05 -1.57 -4.87
C ASN A 203 -30.82 -0.70 -5.00
N TRP A 204 -30.10 -0.84 -6.10
CA TRP A 204 -28.96 -0.01 -6.45
C TRP A 204 -29.45 1.22 -7.25
N SER A 205 -30.07 2.17 -6.55
CA SER A 205 -30.66 3.38 -7.18
C SER A 205 -29.67 4.18 -8.01
N ALA A 206 -28.37 4.09 -7.75
CA ALA A 206 -27.32 4.76 -8.54
C ALA A 206 -27.11 4.12 -9.93
N SER A 207 -27.31 2.81 -10.05
CA SER A 207 -27.25 2.06 -11.31
C SER A 207 -28.61 1.83 -11.95
N GLY A 208 -29.72 2.06 -11.21
CA GLY A 208 -31.08 1.77 -11.67
C GLY A 208 -31.31 0.26 -11.80
N THR A 209 -30.84 -0.54 -10.83
CA THR A 209 -30.96 -2.00 -10.87
C THR A 209 -31.51 -2.57 -9.56
N LEU A 210 -32.23 -3.69 -9.67
CA LEU A 210 -32.54 -4.58 -8.56
C LEU A 210 -31.67 -5.83 -8.65
N ASP A 211 -31.04 -6.15 -7.54
CA ASP A 211 -30.33 -7.42 -7.31
C ASP A 211 -31.20 -8.28 -6.41
N ILE A 212 -31.59 -9.46 -6.90
CA ILE A 212 -32.55 -10.35 -6.28
C ILE A 212 -31.89 -11.71 -6.11
N SER A 213 -31.76 -12.14 -4.86
CA SER A 213 -31.21 -13.47 -4.55
C SER A 213 -32.16 -14.29 -3.69
N ILE A 214 -32.16 -15.59 -3.92
CA ILE A 214 -32.82 -16.55 -3.07
C ILE A 214 -31.91 -17.73 -2.78
N ASP A 215 -31.80 -18.08 -1.50
CA ASP A 215 -31.04 -19.22 -1.00
C ASP A 215 -31.97 -20.32 -0.46
N ALA A 216 -31.57 -21.55 -0.68
CA ALA A 216 -32.22 -22.72 -0.08
C ALA A 216 -32.05 -22.72 1.46
N PRO A 217 -32.96 -23.36 2.19
CA PRO A 217 -32.78 -23.58 3.62
C PRO A 217 -31.50 -24.36 3.91
N LEU A 218 -30.78 -23.96 4.95
CA LEU A 218 -29.61 -24.69 5.42
C LEU A 218 -30.01 -26.08 5.92
N GLU A 219 -29.28 -27.09 5.55
CA GLU A 219 -29.48 -28.45 6.05
C GLU A 219 -29.00 -28.56 7.52
N MET A 220 -29.95 -28.64 8.45
CA MET A 220 -29.68 -28.74 9.88
C MET A 220 -29.70 -30.19 10.35
N ASN A 221 -28.52 -30.77 10.53
CA ASN A 221 -28.35 -32.14 11.04
C ASN A 221 -28.01 -32.15 12.52
N ASP A 222 -28.03 -33.34 13.14
CA ASP A 222 -27.49 -33.51 14.50
C ASP A 222 -25.96 -33.37 14.44
N ILE A 223 -25.39 -32.40 15.14
CA ILE A 223 -23.96 -32.14 15.20
C ILE A 223 -23.40 -32.61 16.57
N VAL A 224 -22.12 -33.03 16.53
CA VAL A 224 -21.36 -33.27 17.74
C VAL A 224 -20.48 -32.04 17.99
N TRP A 225 -20.71 -31.37 19.10
CA TRP A 225 -19.93 -30.17 19.44
C TRP A 225 -18.47 -30.56 19.70
N PRO A 226 -17.48 -29.83 19.15
CA PRO A 226 -16.07 -30.15 19.30
C PRO A 226 -15.62 -30.16 20.77
N SER A 227 -14.88 -31.20 21.16
CA SER A 227 -14.25 -31.32 22.49
C SER A 227 -12.77 -30.90 22.49
N ASN A 228 -12.21 -30.59 21.33
CA ASN A 228 -10.85 -30.11 21.09
C ASN A 228 -10.85 -29.15 19.91
N GLY A 229 -9.70 -28.50 19.63
CA GLY A 229 -9.59 -27.52 18.54
C GLY A 229 -10.22 -26.18 18.88
N MET A 230 -10.48 -25.37 17.84
CA MET A 230 -11.02 -24.01 18.01
C MET A 230 -12.46 -24.05 18.54
N GLY A 231 -13.30 -24.96 18.06
CA GLY A 231 -14.68 -25.08 18.52
C GLY A 231 -14.82 -25.41 20.02
N ALA A 232 -13.84 -26.07 20.62
CA ALA A 232 -13.83 -26.37 22.05
C ALA A 232 -13.59 -25.16 22.96
N LEU A 233 -13.15 -24.03 22.43
CA LEU A 233 -13.03 -22.76 23.15
C LEU A 233 -14.39 -22.12 23.45
N LEU A 234 -15.44 -22.57 22.75
CA LEU A 234 -16.80 -22.09 22.90
C LEU A 234 -17.63 -23.02 23.76
N PRO A 235 -18.56 -22.50 24.59
CA PRO A 235 -19.54 -23.33 25.21
C PRO A 235 -20.40 -24.04 24.15
N ALA A 236 -20.91 -25.25 24.45
CA ALA A 236 -21.85 -25.89 23.55
C ALA A 236 -23.10 -25.01 23.41
N PRO A 237 -23.63 -24.81 22.19
CA PRO A 237 -24.80 -24.02 21.96
C PRO A 237 -26.05 -24.71 22.54
N PRO A 238 -27.16 -23.98 22.77
CA PRO A 238 -28.38 -24.55 23.37
C PRO A 238 -29.10 -25.56 22.45
N SER A 239 -28.70 -25.63 21.17
CA SER A 239 -29.20 -26.62 20.23
C SER A 239 -27.97 -27.30 19.54
N LEU A 240 -28.07 -28.58 19.29
CA LEU A 240 -27.11 -29.37 18.52
C LEU A 240 -27.66 -29.74 17.12
N LYS A 241 -28.68 -29.02 16.65
CA LYS A 241 -29.13 -29.07 15.27
C LYS A 241 -28.35 -28.02 14.48
N GLY A 242 -27.59 -28.41 13.48
CA GLY A 242 -26.76 -27.45 12.76
C GLY A 242 -25.88 -28.09 11.69
N MET A 243 -24.87 -27.33 11.30
CA MET A 243 -23.84 -27.73 10.37
C MET A 243 -22.51 -27.13 10.83
N ILE A 244 -21.47 -27.95 10.98
CA ILE A 244 -20.10 -27.48 11.11
C ILE A 244 -19.55 -27.34 9.70
N GLU A 245 -19.35 -26.09 9.25
CA GLU A 245 -18.90 -25.79 7.91
C GLU A 245 -17.38 -26.02 7.77
N SER A 246 -16.62 -25.59 8.77
CA SER A 246 -15.18 -25.76 8.79
C SER A 246 -14.59 -25.80 10.19
N GLU A 247 -13.54 -26.58 10.37
CA GLU A 247 -12.70 -26.60 11.58
C GLU A 247 -11.24 -26.76 11.18
N TYR A 248 -10.43 -25.75 11.53
CA TYR A 248 -8.99 -25.70 11.26
C TYR A 248 -8.26 -25.32 12.53
N ALA A 249 -6.93 -25.40 12.49
CA ALA A 249 -6.07 -25.01 13.62
C ALA A 249 -6.25 -23.53 14.02
N SER A 250 -6.66 -22.66 13.07
CA SER A 250 -6.83 -21.22 13.27
C SER A 250 -8.26 -20.74 13.09
N GLY A 251 -9.25 -21.61 12.87
CA GLY A 251 -10.62 -21.18 12.63
C GLY A 251 -11.65 -22.28 12.82
N PHE A 252 -12.87 -21.86 13.14
CA PHE A 252 -14.06 -22.70 13.29
C PHE A 252 -15.27 -21.96 12.78
N GLN A 253 -16.08 -22.58 11.94
CA GLN A 253 -17.32 -22.03 11.40
C GLN A 253 -18.45 -23.05 11.53
N ALA A 254 -19.60 -22.58 12.03
CA ALA A 254 -20.78 -23.40 12.19
C ALA A 254 -22.06 -22.61 12.05
N TYR A 255 -23.14 -23.26 11.61
CA TYR A 255 -24.49 -22.78 11.71
C TYR A 255 -25.25 -23.65 12.72
N VAL A 256 -26.02 -23.00 13.61
CA VAL A 256 -26.81 -23.69 14.64
C VAL A 256 -28.26 -23.26 14.49
N GLY A 257 -29.12 -24.23 14.26
CA GLY A 257 -30.56 -24.06 14.12
C GLY A 257 -31.33 -24.20 15.48
N GLY A 258 -32.59 -23.78 15.51
CA GLY A 258 -33.39 -23.80 16.71
C GLY A 258 -32.99 -22.76 17.75
N ILE A 259 -32.36 -21.70 17.34
CA ILE A 259 -31.88 -20.60 18.18
C ILE A 259 -32.84 -19.41 18.02
N SER A 260 -33.70 -19.18 19.03
CA SER A 260 -34.51 -17.94 19.06
C SER A 260 -33.62 -16.71 19.32
N PRO A 261 -34.08 -15.46 19.04
CA PRO A 261 -33.33 -14.24 19.37
C PRO A 261 -32.96 -14.17 20.88
N GLU A 262 -33.79 -14.66 21.76
CA GLU A 262 -33.51 -14.73 23.21
C GLU A 262 -32.41 -15.75 23.50
N ALA A 263 -32.49 -16.94 22.89
CA ALA A 263 -31.47 -17.99 23.03
C ALA A 263 -30.11 -17.52 22.46
N PHE A 264 -30.10 -16.77 21.36
CA PHE A 264 -28.89 -16.10 20.81
C PHE A 264 -28.26 -15.18 21.86
N SER A 265 -29.06 -14.30 22.47
CA SER A 265 -28.56 -13.35 23.48
C SER A 265 -27.97 -14.09 24.70
N VAL A 266 -28.61 -15.16 25.16
CA VAL A 266 -28.11 -15.99 26.27
C VAL A 266 -26.83 -16.70 25.91
N TYR A 267 -26.71 -17.20 24.67
CA TYR A 267 -25.47 -17.85 24.20
C TYR A 267 -24.32 -16.87 24.07
N ALA A 268 -24.56 -15.66 23.59
CA ALA A 268 -23.56 -14.60 23.58
C ALA A 268 -23.02 -14.27 24.98
N ASP A 269 -23.91 -14.24 26.01
CA ASP A 269 -23.51 -14.07 27.41
C ASP A 269 -22.66 -15.25 27.93
N ALA A 270 -22.97 -16.48 27.51
CA ALA A 270 -22.18 -17.64 27.82
C ALA A 270 -20.76 -17.58 27.20
N CYS A 271 -20.63 -17.06 25.96
CA CYS A 271 -19.34 -16.83 25.32
C CYS A 271 -18.53 -15.74 26.05
N ILE A 272 -19.17 -14.65 26.49
CA ILE A 272 -18.52 -13.63 27.34
C ILE A 272 -17.97 -14.28 28.62
N ALA A 273 -18.76 -15.12 29.28
CA ALA A 273 -18.35 -15.83 30.50
C ALA A 273 -17.26 -16.87 30.24
N ALA A 274 -17.18 -17.42 29.03
CA ALA A 274 -16.13 -18.33 28.58
C ALA A 274 -14.81 -17.62 28.20
N GLY A 275 -14.75 -16.28 28.30
CA GLY A 275 -13.53 -15.51 28.11
C GLY A 275 -13.48 -14.62 26.86
N PHE A 276 -14.53 -14.60 26.01
CA PHE A 276 -14.62 -13.69 24.86
C PHE A 276 -15.14 -12.32 25.32
N ASN A 277 -14.40 -11.66 26.19
CA ASN A 277 -14.79 -10.43 26.88
C ASN A 277 -13.84 -9.25 26.65
N VAL A 278 -12.86 -9.39 25.77
CA VAL A 278 -11.95 -8.32 25.36
C VAL A 278 -12.57 -7.60 24.17
N ASP A 279 -12.63 -6.27 24.21
CA ASP A 279 -13.16 -5.38 23.16
C ASP A 279 -14.49 -5.83 22.55
N TYR A 280 -15.34 -6.47 23.38
CA TYR A 280 -16.59 -7.06 22.88
C TYR A 280 -17.67 -6.03 22.58
N ARG A 281 -18.53 -6.40 21.63
CA ARG A 281 -19.74 -5.67 21.24
C ARG A 281 -20.91 -6.65 21.17
N LYS A 282 -22.01 -6.33 21.82
CA LYS A 282 -23.22 -7.16 21.81
C LYS A 282 -24.42 -6.35 21.38
N ARG A 283 -25.24 -6.90 20.47
CA ARG A 283 -26.54 -6.42 20.03
C ARG A 283 -27.51 -7.59 20.06
N ASN A 284 -28.76 -7.33 19.71
CA ASN A 284 -29.80 -8.37 19.72
C ASN A 284 -29.56 -9.48 18.68
N ASP A 285 -28.86 -9.15 17.60
CA ASP A 285 -28.63 -9.97 16.43
C ASP A 285 -27.13 -10.21 16.12
N TYR A 286 -26.25 -9.65 16.93
CA TYR A 286 -24.82 -9.69 16.68
C TYR A 286 -24.01 -9.68 17.97
N PHE A 287 -22.95 -10.48 17.99
CA PHE A 287 -21.91 -10.44 19.01
C PHE A 287 -20.53 -10.55 18.37
N TYR A 288 -19.63 -9.70 18.82
CA TYR A 288 -18.19 -9.81 18.57
C TYR A 288 -17.47 -9.76 19.90
N GLY A 289 -16.41 -10.56 20.07
CA GLY A 289 -15.52 -10.48 21.24
C GLY A 289 -14.22 -11.22 20.98
N GLU A 290 -13.20 -10.83 21.72
CA GLU A 290 -11.89 -11.47 21.69
C GLU A 290 -11.65 -12.16 23.03
N ASN A 291 -10.90 -13.28 23.02
CA ASN A 291 -10.37 -13.88 24.23
C ASN A 291 -8.94 -13.38 24.54
N ALA A 292 -8.42 -13.72 25.71
CA ALA A 292 -7.09 -13.32 26.14
C ALA A 292 -5.94 -13.86 25.27
N ASP A 293 -6.18 -14.92 24.50
CA ASP A 293 -5.20 -15.54 23.60
C ASP A 293 -5.24 -14.92 22.19
N GLY A 294 -6.14 -13.93 21.95
CA GLY A 294 -6.31 -13.21 20.69
C GLY A 294 -7.15 -13.97 19.66
N ALA A 295 -7.98 -14.91 20.07
CA ALA A 295 -8.99 -15.51 19.20
C ALA A 295 -10.23 -14.58 19.13
N HIS A 296 -10.74 -14.36 17.92
CA HIS A 296 -11.85 -13.48 17.60
C HIS A 296 -13.11 -14.30 17.34
N LEU A 297 -14.19 -13.99 18.02
CA LEU A 297 -15.50 -14.62 17.85
C LEU A 297 -16.51 -13.63 17.28
N ASN A 298 -17.16 -14.02 16.19
CA ASN A 298 -18.35 -13.38 15.66
C ASN A 298 -19.53 -14.34 15.76
N LEU A 299 -20.63 -13.87 16.31
CA LEU A 299 -21.92 -14.55 16.27
C LEU A 299 -22.93 -13.64 15.57
N GLU A 300 -23.73 -14.19 14.66
CA GLU A 300 -24.82 -13.45 14.02
C GLU A 300 -26.10 -14.27 14.10
N TYR A 301 -27.20 -13.61 14.45
CA TYR A 301 -28.53 -14.16 14.29
C TYR A 301 -28.98 -13.95 12.86
N GLU A 302 -28.92 -15.01 12.06
CA GLU A 302 -29.22 -14.96 10.63
C GLU A 302 -30.68 -14.74 10.29
N GLY A 303 -31.57 -15.01 11.25
CA GLY A 303 -33.03 -15.16 11.08
C GLY A 303 -33.42 -16.63 10.97
N PHE A 304 -34.73 -16.90 10.88
CA PHE A 304 -35.30 -18.27 10.81
C PHE A 304 -34.73 -19.22 11.86
N ASN A 305 -34.61 -18.72 13.12
CA ASN A 305 -34.03 -19.43 14.25
C ASN A 305 -32.63 -20.01 14.00
N THR A 306 -31.83 -19.35 13.24
CA THR A 306 -30.46 -19.77 12.90
C THR A 306 -29.43 -18.77 13.41
N MET A 307 -28.36 -19.28 14.00
CA MET A 307 -27.18 -18.52 14.40
C MET A 307 -25.98 -19.01 13.62
N SER A 308 -25.19 -18.08 13.07
CA SER A 308 -23.86 -18.37 12.56
C SER A 308 -22.80 -18.11 13.64
N ILE A 309 -21.74 -18.89 13.60
CA ILE A 309 -20.59 -18.83 14.50
C ILE A 309 -19.33 -18.79 13.63
N HIS A 310 -18.53 -17.75 13.81
CA HIS A 310 -17.23 -17.63 13.17
C HIS A 310 -16.17 -17.28 14.21
N LEU A 311 -15.30 -18.24 14.51
CA LEU A 311 -14.20 -18.12 15.44
C LEU A 311 -12.88 -18.28 14.69
N TYR A 312 -11.95 -17.36 14.84
CA TYR A 312 -10.66 -17.39 14.15
C TYR A 312 -9.56 -16.72 14.96
N THR A 313 -8.31 -17.13 14.70
CA THR A 313 -7.13 -16.43 15.19
C THR A 313 -6.50 -15.68 14.01
N PRO A 314 -6.35 -14.35 14.07
CA PRO A 314 -5.73 -13.58 13.00
C PRO A 314 -4.28 -14.01 12.80
N GLU A 315 -3.84 -14.10 11.55
CA GLU A 315 -2.44 -14.31 11.22
C GLU A 315 -1.61 -13.11 11.73
N LYS A 316 -0.47 -13.43 12.36
CA LYS A 316 0.44 -12.42 12.93
C LYS A 316 1.35 -11.82 11.88
#